data_f3e23cc8bf871f5fdf5513946e809308
#
_entry.id   f3e23cc8bf871f5fdf5513946e809308
#
_cell.length_a   1.000
_cell.length_b   1.000
_cell.length_c   1.000
_cell.angle_alpha   90.00
_cell.angle_beta   90.00
_cell.angle_gamma   90.00
#
_symmetry.space_group_name_H-M   'P 1'
#
loop_
_entity.id
_entity.type
_entity.pdbx_description
1 polymer ?
#
loop_
_entity_poly.entity_id
_entity_poly.type
_entity_poly.pdbx_seq_one_letter_code
_entity_poly.pdbx_strand_id
1 'polypeptide(L)'
;PLRLIALDTVEPGQSHGTLCAQRLAWLERELAACRDEPVVIAMHHPPFRTLIGHMDRIGLLEGAAQFEAIVARHANVERIICGHLHRAIDVRFGGTIASTCPAPGHQVALDLQPDAPSAWMLEPPAFRVHAWDGQRLVSHLAAAGIFEGPYPFHENGMLID
;
A
#
# COMPACT_ATOMS: atom_id res chain seq x y z
N PRO A 1 2.45 -21.14 0.44
CA PRO A 1 2.41 -20.07 1.43
C PRO A 1 2.78 -18.74 0.79
N LEU A 2 2.24 -17.61 1.29
CA LEU A 2 2.58 -16.25 0.88
C LEU A 2 3.72 -15.74 1.76
N ARG A 3 4.77 -15.18 1.15
CA ARG A 3 5.88 -14.57 1.90
C ARG A 3 5.64 -13.07 2.09
N LEU A 4 5.86 -12.58 3.30
CA LEU A 4 5.86 -11.16 3.61
C LEU A 4 7.30 -10.67 3.86
N ILE A 5 7.72 -9.66 3.11
CA ILE A 5 9.00 -8.95 3.30
C ILE A 5 8.70 -7.57 3.88
N ALA A 6 9.10 -7.30 5.11
CA ALA A 6 9.01 -5.98 5.72
C ALA A 6 10.27 -5.17 5.42
N LEU A 7 10.12 -4.05 4.72
CA LEU A 7 11.21 -3.20 4.26
C LEU A 7 11.24 -1.90 5.08
N ASP A 8 12.30 -1.71 5.84
CA ASP A 8 12.51 -0.49 6.60
C ASP A 8 12.84 0.68 5.68
N THR A 9 12.06 1.75 5.80
CA THR A 9 12.23 3.00 5.04
C THR A 9 12.52 4.21 5.94
N VAL A 10 12.73 3.98 7.25
CA VAL A 10 12.95 5.06 8.21
C VAL A 10 14.30 5.74 7.96
N GLU A 11 14.29 7.07 7.90
CA GLU A 11 15.47 7.91 7.98
C GLU A 11 15.41 8.63 9.34
N PRO A 12 16.34 8.34 10.28
CA PRO A 12 16.28 8.90 11.62
C PRO A 12 16.23 10.42 11.65
N GLY A 13 15.23 10.97 12.33
CA GLY A 13 15.04 12.42 12.46
C GLY A 13 14.36 13.08 11.25
N GLN A 14 13.96 12.32 10.24
CA GLN A 14 13.25 12.83 9.07
C GLN A 14 11.81 12.33 9.02
N SER A 15 10.93 13.08 8.34
CA SER A 15 9.56 12.68 8.05
C SER A 15 9.42 11.90 6.73
N HIS A 16 10.43 11.91 5.88
CA HIS A 16 10.48 11.16 4.63
C HIS A 16 11.21 9.83 4.81
N GLY A 17 10.98 8.93 3.87
CA GLY A 17 11.66 7.65 3.80
C GLY A 17 12.82 7.61 2.82
N THR A 18 13.74 6.68 3.05
CA THR A 18 14.86 6.37 2.16
C THR A 18 15.06 4.86 2.01
N LEU A 19 15.58 4.44 0.86
CA LEU A 19 16.09 3.09 0.64
C LEU A 19 17.55 3.20 0.18
N CYS A 20 18.46 3.13 1.12
CA CYS A 20 19.90 3.13 0.83
C CYS A 20 20.33 1.86 0.07
N ALA A 21 21.51 1.90 -0.53
CA ALA A 21 22.05 0.79 -1.31
C ALA A 21 22.11 -0.55 -0.52
N GLN A 22 22.35 -0.49 0.79
CA GLN A 22 22.40 -1.69 1.63
C GLN A 22 20.99 -2.33 1.78
N ARG A 23 19.94 -1.53 2.00
CA ARG A 23 18.54 -2.01 2.10
C ARG A 23 18.07 -2.57 0.76
N LEU A 24 18.40 -1.91 -0.35
CA LEU A 24 18.08 -2.39 -1.70
C LEU A 24 18.80 -3.70 -2.03
N ALA A 25 20.08 -3.81 -1.73
CA ALA A 25 20.84 -5.04 -1.93
C ALA A 25 20.34 -6.20 -1.04
N TRP A 26 19.89 -5.91 0.18
CA TRP A 26 19.24 -6.89 1.04
C TRP A 26 17.93 -7.38 0.42
N LEU A 27 17.06 -6.47 0.00
CA LEU A 27 15.80 -6.82 -0.66
C LEU A 27 16.01 -7.71 -1.90
N GLU A 28 16.98 -7.36 -2.75
CA GLU A 28 17.29 -8.14 -3.95
C GLU A 28 17.73 -9.56 -3.62
N ARG A 29 18.52 -9.76 -2.57
CA ARG A 29 18.90 -11.12 -2.09
C ARG A 29 17.70 -11.90 -1.57
N GLU A 30 16.82 -11.25 -0.78
CA GLU A 30 15.61 -11.91 -0.24
C GLU A 30 14.66 -12.34 -1.37
N LEU A 31 14.43 -11.48 -2.36
CA LEU A 31 13.60 -11.80 -3.52
C LEU A 31 14.23 -12.91 -4.38
N ALA A 32 15.54 -12.88 -4.54
CA ALA A 32 16.25 -13.95 -5.28
C ALA A 32 16.16 -15.31 -4.57
N ALA A 33 16.10 -15.31 -3.22
CA ALA A 33 15.99 -16.54 -2.42
C ALA A 33 14.58 -17.15 -2.43
N CYS A 34 13.53 -16.41 -2.81
CA CYS A 34 12.13 -16.84 -2.79
C CYS A 34 11.42 -16.72 -4.15
N ARG A 35 12.13 -16.97 -5.24
CA ARG A 35 11.63 -16.79 -6.63
C ARG A 35 10.35 -17.55 -6.95
N ASP A 36 10.14 -18.69 -6.32
CA ASP A 36 8.99 -19.56 -6.54
C ASP A 36 7.86 -19.35 -5.51
N GLU A 37 8.03 -18.39 -4.62
CA GLU A 37 7.03 -18.07 -3.62
C GLU A 37 6.37 -16.72 -3.95
N PRO A 38 5.02 -16.57 -3.84
CA PRO A 38 4.38 -15.28 -3.97
C PRO A 38 4.81 -14.37 -2.81
N VAL A 39 5.11 -13.12 -3.12
CA VAL A 39 5.68 -12.15 -2.18
C VAL A 39 4.78 -10.92 -2.06
N VAL A 40 4.54 -10.47 -0.84
CA VAL A 40 4.06 -9.13 -0.52
C VAL A 40 5.18 -8.34 0.15
N ILE A 41 5.46 -7.14 -0.35
CA ILE A 41 6.42 -6.23 0.28
C ILE A 41 5.62 -5.21 1.10
N ALA A 42 5.92 -5.10 2.41
CA ALA A 42 5.35 -4.11 3.30
C ALA A 42 6.38 -3.04 3.63
N MET A 43 6.01 -1.76 3.51
CA MET A 43 6.86 -0.62 3.84
C MET A 43 6.02 0.56 4.34
N HIS A 44 6.63 1.57 4.98
CA HIS A 44 5.87 2.71 5.47
C HIS A 44 5.66 3.78 4.39
N HIS A 45 6.74 4.32 3.84
CA HIS A 45 6.68 5.42 2.88
C HIS A 45 6.39 4.88 1.46
N PRO A 46 5.35 5.39 0.75
CA PRO A 46 5.04 4.91 -0.59
C PRO A 46 6.14 5.31 -1.59
N PRO A 47 6.52 4.39 -2.50
CA PRO A 47 7.60 4.63 -3.46
C PRO A 47 7.13 5.36 -4.73
N PHE A 48 5.95 5.95 -4.72
CA PHE A 48 5.33 6.61 -5.87
C PHE A 48 4.75 7.97 -5.50
N ARG A 49 4.54 8.81 -6.49
CA ARG A 49 3.85 10.09 -6.30
C ARG A 49 2.36 9.88 -6.14
N THR A 50 1.79 10.54 -5.15
CA THR A 50 0.37 10.47 -4.80
C THR A 50 -0.43 11.63 -5.41
N LEU A 51 0.25 12.64 -5.93
CA LEU A 51 -0.28 13.93 -6.38
C LEU A 51 -0.84 14.79 -5.24
N ILE A 52 -0.69 14.38 -3.99
CA ILE A 52 -0.96 15.19 -2.81
C ILE A 52 0.37 15.87 -2.44
N GLY A 53 0.56 17.12 -2.85
CA GLY A 53 1.86 17.77 -2.90
C GLY A 53 2.63 17.77 -1.58
N HIS A 54 1.96 18.02 -0.44
CA HIS A 54 2.63 18.00 0.87
C HIS A 54 3.06 16.58 1.28
N MET A 55 2.35 15.53 0.87
CA MET A 55 2.70 14.14 1.15
C MET A 55 3.80 13.64 0.22
N ASP A 56 3.82 14.08 -1.04
CA ASP A 56 4.90 13.74 -1.98
C ASP A 56 6.26 14.29 -1.53
N ARG A 57 6.27 15.37 -0.73
CA ARG A 57 7.50 15.92 -0.13
C ARG A 57 8.07 15.10 1.03
N ILE A 58 7.29 14.19 1.58
CA ILE A 58 7.67 13.32 2.71
C ILE A 58 7.45 11.83 2.41
N GLY A 59 7.25 11.45 1.14
CA GLY A 59 7.20 10.06 0.68
C GLY A 59 8.57 9.37 0.72
N LEU A 60 8.77 8.36 -0.11
CA LEU A 60 10.08 7.73 -0.30
C LEU A 60 10.90 8.60 -1.26
N LEU A 61 11.82 9.44 -0.73
CA LEU A 61 12.57 10.41 -1.54
C LEU A 61 13.82 9.83 -2.20
N GLU A 62 14.42 8.80 -1.61
CA GLU A 62 15.62 8.15 -2.15
C GLU A 62 15.39 6.66 -2.38
N GLY A 63 15.95 6.13 -3.47
CA GLY A 63 15.92 4.71 -3.79
C GLY A 63 14.66 4.22 -4.48
N ALA A 64 13.64 5.06 -4.72
CA ALA A 64 12.36 4.64 -5.31
C ALA A 64 12.53 4.05 -6.72
N ALA A 65 13.32 4.68 -7.59
CA ALA A 65 13.56 4.19 -8.95
C ALA A 65 14.33 2.86 -8.97
N GLN A 66 15.33 2.72 -8.10
CA GLN A 66 16.09 1.48 -7.95
C GLN A 66 15.21 0.36 -7.39
N PHE A 67 14.35 0.67 -6.41
CA PHE A 67 13.35 -0.25 -5.87
C PHE A 67 12.38 -0.72 -6.98
N GLU A 68 11.85 0.19 -7.78
CA GLU A 68 10.98 -0.16 -8.92
C GLU A 68 11.69 -1.09 -9.90
N ALA A 69 12.96 -0.80 -10.23
CA ALA A 69 13.76 -1.65 -11.11
C ALA A 69 14.04 -3.04 -10.51
N ILE A 70 14.19 -3.16 -9.19
CA ILE A 70 14.30 -4.46 -8.51
C ILE A 70 12.98 -5.22 -8.63
N VAL A 71 11.86 -4.61 -8.24
CA VAL A 71 10.52 -5.23 -8.29
C VAL A 71 10.19 -5.71 -9.71
N ALA A 72 10.49 -4.92 -10.73
CA ALA A 72 10.22 -5.27 -12.13
C ALA A 72 10.92 -6.55 -12.62
N ARG A 73 12.00 -6.99 -11.94
CA ARG A 73 12.71 -8.24 -12.25
C ARG A 73 12.15 -9.47 -11.50
N HIS A 74 11.18 -9.26 -10.61
CA HIS A 74 10.64 -10.31 -9.73
C HIS A 74 9.11 -10.42 -9.90
N ALA A 75 8.69 -11.20 -10.91
CA ALA A 75 7.27 -11.37 -11.27
C ALA A 75 6.43 -12.04 -10.16
N ASN A 76 7.07 -12.62 -9.15
CA ASN A 76 6.42 -13.21 -7.97
C ASN A 76 6.05 -12.16 -6.89
N VAL A 77 6.35 -10.88 -7.09
CA VAL A 77 5.88 -9.82 -6.20
C VAL A 77 4.42 -9.50 -6.53
N GLU A 78 3.52 -9.99 -5.69
CA GLU A 78 2.06 -9.84 -5.86
C GLU A 78 1.57 -8.42 -5.56
N ARG A 79 2.19 -7.77 -4.56
CA ARG A 79 1.78 -6.43 -4.14
C ARG A 79 2.83 -5.75 -3.26
N ILE A 80 2.85 -4.43 -3.33
CA ILE A 80 3.52 -3.57 -2.35
C ILE A 80 2.44 -2.87 -1.53
N ILE A 81 2.52 -2.98 -0.20
CA ILE A 81 1.58 -2.35 0.73
C ILE A 81 2.31 -1.28 1.55
N CYS A 82 1.71 -0.09 1.60
CA CYS A 82 2.31 1.08 2.24
C CYS A 82 1.34 1.71 3.25
N GLY A 83 1.90 2.37 4.24
CA GLY A 83 1.21 3.25 5.19
C GLY A 83 1.29 4.72 4.79
N HIS A 84 1.55 5.56 5.78
CA HIS A 84 1.91 6.99 5.70
C HIS A 84 0.81 7.94 5.22
N LEU A 85 0.10 7.61 4.15
CA LEU A 85 -0.85 8.50 3.47
C LEU A 85 -2.23 8.58 4.13
N HIS A 86 -2.56 7.59 4.97
CA HIS A 86 -3.90 7.47 5.53
C HIS A 86 -5.03 7.57 4.49
N ARG A 87 -4.77 7.13 3.25
CA ARG A 87 -5.73 7.09 2.13
C ARG A 87 -5.55 5.82 1.31
N ALA A 88 -6.63 5.33 0.72
CA ALA A 88 -6.57 4.25 -0.26
C ALA A 88 -6.12 4.82 -1.61
N ILE A 89 -4.90 4.50 -2.01
CA ILE A 89 -4.33 4.86 -3.32
C ILE A 89 -3.75 3.58 -3.90
N ASP A 90 -3.96 3.36 -5.20
CA ASP A 90 -3.41 2.22 -5.93
C ASP A 90 -2.67 2.73 -7.17
N VAL A 91 -1.43 2.29 -7.36
CA VAL A 91 -0.57 2.69 -8.48
C VAL A 91 0.11 1.47 -9.08
N ARG A 92 0.18 1.40 -10.41
CA ARG A 92 1.00 0.39 -11.08
C ARG A 92 2.48 0.70 -10.86
N PHE A 93 3.24 -0.26 -10.33
CA PHE A 93 4.63 -0.07 -9.93
C PHE A 93 5.45 -1.33 -10.18
N GLY A 94 6.49 -1.28 -10.98
CA GLY A 94 7.40 -2.40 -11.22
C GLY A 94 6.73 -3.68 -11.72
N GLY A 95 5.60 -3.58 -12.44
CA GLY A 95 4.86 -4.75 -12.95
C GLY A 95 3.77 -5.28 -12.01
N THR A 96 3.73 -4.83 -10.75
CA THR A 96 2.68 -5.13 -9.76
C THR A 96 1.88 -3.87 -9.40
N ILE A 97 1.14 -3.92 -8.31
CA ILE A 97 0.42 -2.79 -7.73
C ILE A 97 1.05 -2.39 -6.40
N ALA A 98 1.41 -1.13 -6.24
CA ALA A 98 1.71 -0.52 -4.95
C ALA A 98 0.47 0.20 -4.43
N SER A 99 0.14 -0.01 -3.16
CA SER A 99 -1.07 0.52 -2.54
C SER A 99 -0.80 1.12 -1.17
N THR A 100 -1.52 2.20 -0.83
CA THR A 100 -1.56 2.74 0.53
C THR A 100 -2.84 2.32 1.23
N CYS A 101 -2.84 2.42 2.56
CA CYS A 101 -3.96 2.05 3.41
C CYS A 101 -4.55 3.30 4.08
N PRO A 102 -5.88 3.42 4.18
CA PRO A 102 -6.52 4.39 5.05
C PRO A 102 -6.14 4.17 6.52
N ALA A 103 -6.37 5.16 7.36
CA ALA A 103 -6.15 5.06 8.79
C ALA A 103 -7.45 4.90 9.58
N PRO A 104 -7.39 4.32 10.78
CA PRO A 104 -8.56 4.23 11.65
C PRO A 104 -8.90 5.55 12.36
N GLY A 105 -7.99 6.54 12.36
CA GLY A 105 -8.18 7.81 13.07
C GLY A 105 -8.62 8.94 12.14
N HIS A 106 -7.72 9.40 11.29
CA HIS A 106 -7.95 10.52 10.36
C HIS A 106 -7.34 10.19 9.00
N GLN A 107 -7.82 10.88 7.96
CA GLN A 107 -7.30 10.75 6.62
C GLN A 107 -6.56 12.02 6.21
N VAL A 108 -5.51 11.94 5.41
CA VAL A 108 -4.93 13.10 4.76
C VAL A 108 -5.99 13.70 3.82
N ALA A 109 -6.18 15.01 3.83
CA ALA A 109 -7.16 15.66 2.96
C ALA A 109 -6.83 15.40 1.47
N LEU A 110 -7.83 15.02 0.70
CA LEU A 110 -7.67 14.80 -0.74
C LEU A 110 -7.75 16.15 -1.47
N ASP A 111 -6.60 16.74 -1.67
CA ASP A 111 -6.45 17.94 -2.49
C ASP A 111 -5.24 17.76 -3.42
N LEU A 112 -5.50 17.78 -4.73
CA LEU A 112 -4.51 17.56 -5.77
C LEU A 112 -3.93 18.87 -6.33
N GLN A 113 -4.28 20.02 -5.74
CA GLN A 113 -3.69 21.29 -6.13
C GLN A 113 -2.21 21.30 -5.72
N PRO A 114 -1.30 21.77 -6.59
CA PRO A 114 0.15 21.73 -6.30
C PRO A 114 0.56 22.41 -5.00
N ASP A 115 -0.12 23.49 -4.63
CA ASP A 115 0.15 24.32 -3.46
C ASP A 115 -0.89 24.12 -2.32
N ALA A 116 -1.64 23.01 -2.37
CA ALA A 116 -2.59 22.68 -1.32
C ALA A 116 -1.90 22.65 0.05
N PRO A 117 -2.53 23.21 1.09
CA PRO A 117 -1.99 23.19 2.44
C PRO A 117 -1.94 21.76 2.99
N SER A 118 -1.01 21.49 3.90
CA SER A 118 -1.01 20.24 4.65
C SER A 118 -2.23 20.20 5.56
N ALA A 119 -3.13 19.26 5.29
CA ALA A 119 -4.40 19.15 6.01
C ALA A 119 -4.82 17.68 6.17
N TRP A 120 -5.65 17.44 7.17
CA TRP A 120 -6.30 16.15 7.43
C TRP A 120 -7.79 16.36 7.72
N MET A 121 -8.56 15.28 7.62
CA MET A 121 -10.00 15.31 7.85
C MET A 121 -10.50 14.02 8.49
N LEU A 122 -11.66 14.12 9.14
CA LEU A 122 -12.33 12.97 9.78
C LEU A 122 -13.28 12.28 8.77
N GLU A 123 -12.71 11.75 7.71
CA GLU A 123 -13.42 10.82 6.84
C GLU A 123 -13.65 9.49 7.58
N PRO A 124 -14.60 8.65 7.12
CA PRO A 124 -14.84 7.36 7.76
C PRO A 124 -13.54 6.53 7.87
N PRO A 125 -13.26 5.97 9.05
CA PRO A 125 -12.10 5.10 9.25
C PRO A 125 -12.21 3.86 8.37
N ALA A 126 -11.09 3.41 7.85
CA ALA A 126 -11.07 2.26 6.97
C ALA A 126 -9.75 1.49 7.06
N PHE A 127 -9.73 0.28 6.49
CA PHE A 127 -8.56 -0.59 6.39
C PHE A 127 -8.62 -1.44 5.12
N ARG A 128 -7.52 -2.08 4.78
CA ARG A 128 -7.47 -3.06 3.70
C ARG A 128 -7.34 -4.47 4.25
N VAL A 129 -8.07 -5.40 3.64
CA VAL A 129 -7.91 -6.85 3.84
C VAL A 129 -7.25 -7.42 2.59
N HIS A 130 -6.14 -8.12 2.77
CA HIS A 130 -5.44 -8.82 1.71
C HIS A 130 -5.62 -10.32 1.92
N ALA A 131 -6.30 -10.99 0.99
CA ALA A 131 -6.58 -12.41 1.04
C ALA A 131 -5.85 -13.15 -0.09
N TRP A 132 -5.12 -14.19 0.24
CA TRP A 132 -4.48 -15.08 -0.72
C TRP A 132 -5.37 -16.29 -1.01
N ASP A 133 -5.80 -16.45 -2.26
CA ASP A 133 -6.70 -17.56 -2.66
C ASP A 133 -5.95 -18.84 -3.10
N GLY A 134 -4.63 -18.82 -3.06
CA GLY A 134 -3.75 -19.88 -3.56
C GLY A 134 -3.11 -19.59 -4.91
N GLN A 135 -3.60 -18.58 -5.63
CA GLN A 135 -3.11 -18.16 -6.94
C GLN A 135 -2.91 -16.64 -7.07
N ARG A 136 -3.73 -15.84 -6.38
CA ARG A 136 -3.76 -14.37 -6.49
C ARG A 136 -3.98 -13.71 -5.13
N LEU A 137 -3.46 -12.50 -4.99
CA LEU A 137 -3.75 -11.66 -3.85
C LEU A 137 -4.96 -10.76 -4.14
N VAL A 138 -6.08 -11.05 -3.48
CA VAL A 138 -7.29 -10.22 -3.56
C VAL A 138 -7.26 -9.20 -2.44
N SER A 139 -7.50 -7.93 -2.77
CA SER A 139 -7.44 -6.83 -1.79
C SER A 139 -8.78 -6.12 -1.72
N HIS A 140 -9.33 -6.06 -0.52
CA HIS A 140 -10.58 -5.38 -0.23
C HIS A 140 -10.32 -4.11 0.56
N LEU A 141 -11.10 -3.06 0.31
CA LEU A 141 -11.23 -1.91 1.19
C LEU A 141 -12.47 -2.12 2.05
N ALA A 142 -12.34 -1.96 3.36
CA ALA A 142 -13.43 -2.10 4.29
C ALA A 142 -13.48 -0.89 5.24
N ALA A 143 -14.67 -0.37 5.50
CA ALA A 143 -14.87 0.64 6.52
C ALA A 143 -14.77 0.02 7.92
N ALA A 144 -14.14 0.75 8.86
CA ALA A 144 -14.10 0.36 10.25
C ALA A 144 -15.26 1.04 10.99
N GLY A 145 -16.22 0.24 11.48
CA GLY A 145 -17.41 0.76 12.15
C GLY A 145 -18.43 -0.32 12.45
N ILE A 146 -19.54 0.08 13.03
CA ILE A 146 -20.72 -0.77 13.23
C ILE A 146 -21.74 -0.36 12.16
N PHE A 147 -22.14 -1.28 11.33
CA PHE A 147 -23.08 -1.07 10.24
C PHE A 147 -24.26 -2.04 10.42
N GLU A 148 -25.45 -1.60 10.02
CA GLU A 148 -26.59 -2.51 9.96
C GLU A 148 -26.37 -3.61 8.92
N GLY A 149 -26.86 -4.79 9.18
CA GLY A 149 -26.72 -5.98 8.34
C GLY A 149 -25.87 -7.07 9.00
N PRO A 150 -25.46 -8.13 8.26
CA PRO A 150 -25.72 -8.27 6.80
C PRO A 150 -27.19 -8.58 6.48
N TYR A 151 -27.69 -7.99 5.42
CA TYR A 151 -29.01 -8.34 4.88
C TYR A 151 -28.87 -9.34 3.73
N PRO A 152 -29.74 -10.37 3.62
CA PRO A 152 -29.71 -11.31 2.52
C PRO A 152 -30.17 -10.61 1.22
N PHE A 153 -29.56 -10.96 0.10
CA PHE A 153 -30.03 -10.52 -1.22
C PHE A 153 -31.24 -11.33 -1.73
N HIS A 154 -31.49 -12.50 -1.12
CA HIS A 154 -32.55 -13.40 -1.53
C HIS A 154 -33.36 -13.86 -0.33
N GLU A 155 -34.68 -13.92 -0.51
CA GLU A 155 -35.61 -14.56 0.42
C GLU A 155 -36.46 -15.56 -0.38
N ASN A 156 -36.58 -16.82 0.15
CA ASN A 156 -37.27 -17.92 -0.52
C ASN A 156 -36.84 -18.17 -1.99
N GLY A 157 -35.54 -17.92 -2.30
CA GLY A 157 -34.98 -18.08 -3.63
C GLY A 157 -35.25 -16.92 -4.61
N MET A 158 -35.92 -15.86 -4.17
CA MET A 158 -36.15 -14.64 -4.96
C MET A 158 -35.23 -13.50 -4.47
N LEU A 159 -34.73 -12.70 -5.44
CA LEU A 159 -33.97 -11.48 -5.13
C LEU A 159 -34.89 -10.51 -4.40
N ILE A 160 -34.34 -9.93 -3.31
CA ILE A 160 -35.01 -8.87 -2.55
C ILE A 160 -34.44 -7.54 -3.05
N ASP A 161 -35.30 -6.64 -3.54
CA ASP A 161 -34.93 -5.26 -3.95
C ASP A 161 -34.96 -4.31 -2.74
#